data_883ce34ca3821c5f355f8e23617f79e6
#
_entry.id   883ce34ca3821c5f355f8e23617f79e6
#
_cell.length_a   1.000
_cell.length_b   1.000
_cell.length_c   1.000
_cell.angle_alpha   90.00
_cell.angle_beta   90.00
_cell.angle_gamma   90.00
#
_symmetry.space_group_name_H-M   'P 1'
#
loop_
_entity.id
_entity.type
_entity.pdbx_description
1 polymer ?
#
loop_
_entity_poly.entity_id
_entity_poly.type
_entity_poly.pdbx_seq_one_letter_code
_entity_poly.pdbx_strand_id
1 'polypeptide(L)'
;GGESPIIKIEKLSVKVDSDNNGVEGEDYANKMDNLPTLKVGDEVEALLLLDGNGAELKTFKLQNDEELATKLIYKEEEVSTEGNLTDEDKGQLRFKDGVTQSQVIVRATIEHVDENGDVKLEFYLSSKAECEGAEEVIGLKTTNEKEN
;
A
#
# COMPACT_ATOMS: atom_id res chain seq x y z
N GLY A 1 -6.19 27.70 2.86
CA GLY A 1 -5.77 26.56 2.13
C GLY A 1 -4.43 26.02 2.55
N GLY A 2 -4.08 24.92 1.99
CA GLY A 2 -2.84 24.23 2.18
C GLY A 2 -2.55 23.38 0.95
N GLU A 3 -1.42 22.73 0.96
CA GLU A 3 -1.03 21.84 -0.13
C GLU A 3 -1.48 20.41 0.18
N SER A 4 -1.79 19.67 -0.85
CA SER A 4 -2.18 18.27 -0.70
C SER A 4 -1.06 17.45 -0.08
N PRO A 5 -1.38 16.47 0.77
CA PRO A 5 -0.37 15.58 1.30
C PRO A 5 0.26 14.74 0.19
N ILE A 6 1.35 14.05 0.50
CA ILE A 6 2.11 13.30 -0.49
C ILE A 6 2.24 11.86 -0.01
N ILE A 7 1.94 10.92 -0.89
CA ILE A 7 2.24 9.50 -0.71
C ILE A 7 3.39 9.18 -1.65
N LYS A 8 4.52 8.73 -1.10
CA LYS A 8 5.65 8.29 -1.92
C LYS A 8 5.83 6.80 -1.77
N ILE A 9 5.82 6.08 -2.88
CA ILE A 9 6.17 4.66 -2.90
C ILE A 9 7.69 4.60 -2.90
N GLU A 10 8.27 4.43 -1.72
CA GLU A 10 9.73 4.49 -1.55
C GLU A 10 10.40 3.20 -1.99
N LYS A 11 9.75 2.07 -1.74
CA LYS A 11 10.26 0.77 -2.13
C LYS A 11 9.09 -0.16 -2.44
N LEU A 12 9.27 -0.97 -3.47
CA LEU A 12 8.30 -2.00 -3.85
C LEU A 12 9.05 -3.27 -4.21
N SER A 13 8.83 -4.31 -3.44
CA SER A 13 9.49 -5.59 -3.65
C SER A 13 8.48 -6.72 -3.78
N VAL A 14 8.93 -7.84 -4.33
CA VAL A 14 8.10 -9.03 -4.46
C VAL A 14 8.78 -10.20 -3.79
N LYS A 15 7.96 -11.09 -3.22
CA LYS A 15 8.39 -12.38 -2.74
C LYS A 15 7.54 -13.40 -3.45
N VAL A 16 8.18 -14.25 -4.24
CA VAL A 16 7.46 -15.21 -5.06
C VAL A 16 7.59 -16.60 -4.46
N ASP A 17 6.49 -17.34 -4.50
CA ASP A 17 6.43 -18.68 -3.99
C ASP A 17 6.99 -19.68 -5.02
N SER A 18 6.97 -19.29 -6.30
CA SER A 18 7.57 -20.08 -7.38
C SER A 18 8.92 -19.50 -7.80
N ASP A 19 9.83 -20.33 -8.24
CA ASP A 19 11.24 -19.96 -8.48
C ASP A 19 11.49 -18.95 -9.58
N ASN A 20 10.48 -18.54 -10.34
CA ASN A 20 10.74 -17.94 -11.65
C ASN A 20 10.17 -16.56 -11.91
N ASN A 21 9.43 -15.98 -10.97
CA ASN A 21 8.61 -14.80 -11.29
C ASN A 21 9.11 -13.48 -10.79
N GLY A 22 10.30 -13.34 -10.46
CA GLY A 22 10.79 -12.06 -10.03
C GLY A 22 12.12 -12.22 -9.33
N VAL A 23 12.73 -11.11 -9.06
CA VAL A 23 14.02 -11.09 -8.39
C VAL A 23 13.78 -10.60 -6.97
N GLU A 24 13.97 -11.49 -5.99
CA GLU A 24 13.87 -11.11 -4.58
C GLU A 24 14.90 -10.03 -4.27
N GLY A 25 14.46 -9.02 -3.54
CA GLY A 25 15.32 -7.90 -3.16
C GLY A 25 15.40 -6.80 -4.20
N GLU A 26 14.83 -6.99 -5.39
CA GLU A 26 14.78 -5.91 -6.36
C GLU A 26 13.72 -4.89 -5.99
N ASP A 27 14.02 -3.62 -6.19
CA ASP A 27 13.10 -2.52 -5.92
C ASP A 27 12.43 -2.09 -7.23
N TYR A 28 11.09 -2.26 -7.28
CA TYR A 28 10.29 -1.90 -8.44
C TYR A 28 9.59 -0.55 -8.31
N ALA A 29 9.88 0.24 -7.30
CA ALA A 29 9.17 1.50 -7.06
C ALA A 29 9.23 2.47 -8.25
N ASN A 30 10.36 2.51 -8.95
CA ASN A 30 10.55 3.37 -10.12
C ASN A 30 10.40 2.63 -11.45
N LYS A 31 9.96 1.39 -11.42
CA LYS A 31 9.80 0.55 -12.62
C LYS A 31 8.66 -0.44 -12.42
N MET A 32 7.51 0.06 -11.99
CA MET A 32 6.34 -0.79 -11.70
C MET A 32 5.87 -1.58 -12.92
N ASP A 33 6.11 -1.08 -14.13
CA ASP A 33 5.80 -1.82 -15.35
C ASP A 33 6.63 -3.11 -15.50
N ASN A 34 7.70 -3.22 -14.75
CA ASN A 34 8.57 -4.41 -14.77
C ASN A 34 8.22 -5.43 -13.68
N LEU A 35 7.18 -5.16 -12.88
CA LEU A 35 6.73 -6.15 -11.90
C LEU A 35 6.42 -7.46 -12.61
N PRO A 36 6.83 -8.60 -12.03
CA PRO A 36 6.47 -9.89 -12.61
C PRO A 36 4.98 -10.14 -12.49
N THR A 37 4.45 -10.99 -13.35
CA THR A 37 3.09 -11.49 -13.21
C THR A 37 3.06 -12.42 -12.01
N LEU A 38 2.08 -12.23 -11.14
CA LEU A 38 2.02 -12.92 -9.85
C LEU A 38 1.01 -14.06 -9.87
N LYS A 39 1.24 -15.03 -9.00
CA LYS A 39 0.39 -16.22 -8.81
C LYS A 39 -0.11 -16.27 -7.39
N VAL A 40 -1.10 -17.11 -7.15
CA VAL A 40 -1.57 -17.36 -5.80
C VAL A 40 -0.39 -17.77 -4.91
N GLY A 41 -0.29 -17.12 -3.75
CA GLY A 41 0.79 -17.32 -2.79
C GLY A 41 1.91 -16.28 -2.90
N ASP A 42 2.03 -15.60 -4.03
CA ASP A 42 3.03 -14.55 -4.19
C ASP A 42 2.65 -13.31 -3.37
N GLU A 43 3.65 -12.60 -2.89
CA GLU A 43 3.46 -11.45 -2.02
C GLU A 43 4.19 -10.23 -2.59
N VAL A 44 3.58 -9.07 -2.43
CA VAL A 44 4.25 -7.78 -2.67
C VAL A 44 4.34 -7.02 -1.36
N GLU A 45 5.38 -6.22 -1.23
CA GLU A 45 5.57 -5.37 -0.07
C GLU A 45 5.94 -3.96 -0.53
N ALA A 46 5.12 -2.99 -0.13
CA ALA A 46 5.34 -1.59 -0.46
C ALA A 46 5.67 -0.80 0.80
N LEU A 47 6.78 -0.06 0.76
CA LEU A 47 7.08 0.93 1.79
C LEU A 47 6.59 2.28 1.30
N LEU A 48 5.64 2.85 2.02
CA LEU A 48 5.05 4.15 1.71
C LEU A 48 5.57 5.19 2.70
N LEU A 49 6.04 6.30 2.17
CA LEU A 49 6.35 7.48 2.98
C LEU A 49 5.17 8.44 2.85
N LEU A 50 4.65 8.86 3.99
CA LEU A 50 3.48 9.73 4.07
C LEU A 50 3.91 11.08 4.61
N ASP A 51 3.58 12.14 3.87
CA ASP A 51 3.98 13.51 4.22
C ASP A 51 2.76 14.43 4.18
N GLY A 52 2.51 15.11 5.28
CA GLY A 52 1.42 16.07 5.38
C GLY A 52 1.63 17.33 4.56
N ASN A 53 2.85 17.53 4.03
CA ASN A 53 3.20 18.64 3.15
C ASN A 53 2.91 20.02 3.79
N GLY A 54 3.42 20.18 5.00
CA GLY A 54 3.23 21.41 5.78
C GLY A 54 2.10 21.35 6.79
N ALA A 55 1.38 20.25 6.86
CA ALA A 55 0.29 20.05 7.81
C ALA A 55 0.43 18.69 8.52
N GLU A 56 -0.32 18.52 9.59
CA GLU A 56 -0.39 17.23 10.27
C GLU A 56 -1.16 16.23 9.42
N LEU A 57 -0.73 14.98 9.46
CA LEU A 57 -1.44 13.89 8.83
C LEU A 57 -2.76 13.64 9.53
N LYS A 58 -3.76 13.22 8.79
CA LYS A 58 -5.07 12.89 9.33
C LYS A 58 -5.36 11.40 9.22
N THR A 59 -5.62 10.89 8.02
CA THR A 59 -6.03 9.50 7.83
C THR A 59 -5.32 8.89 6.62
N PHE A 60 -4.82 7.67 6.80
CA PHE A 60 -4.38 6.81 5.71
C PHE A 60 -5.42 5.72 5.52
N LYS A 61 -5.70 5.38 4.27
CA LYS A 61 -6.61 4.28 3.95
C LYS A 61 -6.06 3.46 2.80
N LEU A 62 -6.07 2.14 3.01
CA LEU A 62 -5.79 1.15 1.96
C LEU A 62 -7.12 0.58 1.50
N GLN A 63 -7.34 0.59 0.20
CA GLN A 63 -8.42 -0.15 -0.43
C GLN A 63 -7.78 -1.14 -1.38
N ASN A 64 -8.19 -2.39 -1.29
CA ASN A 64 -7.65 -3.44 -2.14
C ASN A 64 -8.77 -4.28 -2.73
N ASP A 65 -8.47 -4.92 -3.84
CA ASP A 65 -9.37 -5.86 -4.45
C ASP A 65 -9.46 -7.13 -3.59
N GLU A 66 -10.60 -7.79 -3.62
CA GLU A 66 -10.88 -8.97 -2.77
C GLU A 66 -9.98 -10.18 -3.07
N GLU A 67 -9.27 -10.17 -4.19
CA GLU A 67 -8.28 -11.17 -4.55
C GLU A 67 -7.02 -11.10 -3.68
N LEU A 68 -6.86 -10.01 -2.92
CA LEU A 68 -5.68 -9.76 -2.11
C LEU A 68 -5.98 -9.85 -0.62
N ALA A 69 -5.10 -10.54 0.11
CA ALA A 69 -5.05 -10.43 1.57
C ALA A 69 -3.98 -9.42 1.93
N THR A 70 -4.31 -8.43 2.72
CA THR A 70 -3.40 -7.33 3.04
C THR A 70 -3.11 -7.22 4.52
N LYS A 71 -1.93 -6.67 4.83
CA LYS A 71 -1.53 -6.36 6.19
C LYS A 71 -0.80 -5.03 6.20
N LEU A 72 -1.10 -4.20 7.19
CA LEU A 72 -0.43 -2.92 7.41
C LEU A 72 0.57 -3.05 8.56
N ILE A 73 1.77 -2.54 8.36
CA ILE A 73 2.80 -2.46 9.39
C ILE A 73 3.14 -0.97 9.54
N TYR A 74 3.02 -0.46 10.74
CA TYR A 74 3.16 0.98 10.99
C TYR A 74 3.72 1.22 12.40
N LYS A 75 4.08 2.45 12.69
CA LYS A 75 4.55 2.87 14.01
C LYS A 75 3.34 3.11 14.90
N GLU A 76 3.10 2.19 15.83
CA GLU A 76 1.92 2.25 16.71
C GLU A 76 1.87 3.55 17.52
N GLU A 77 3.01 4.08 17.93
CA GLU A 77 3.10 5.32 18.70
C GLU A 77 2.63 6.56 17.92
N GLU A 78 2.52 6.47 16.60
CA GLU A 78 2.05 7.57 15.76
C GLU A 78 0.58 7.45 15.38
N VAL A 79 -0.06 6.36 15.76
CA VAL A 79 -1.44 6.05 15.36
C VAL A 79 -2.37 6.11 16.57
N SER A 80 -3.50 6.79 16.39
CA SER A 80 -4.51 6.93 17.44
C SER A 80 -5.37 5.67 17.54
N THR A 81 -5.63 5.23 18.77
CA THR A 81 -6.54 4.12 19.04
C THR A 81 -7.90 4.62 19.52
N GLU A 82 -8.12 5.92 19.54
CA GLU A 82 -9.36 6.51 20.02
C GLU A 82 -10.51 6.32 19.02
N GLY A 83 -11.69 5.99 19.55
CA GLY A 83 -12.96 6.13 18.86
C GLY A 83 -13.14 5.33 17.57
N ASN A 84 -12.49 4.21 17.39
CA ASN A 84 -12.62 3.40 16.16
C ASN A 84 -12.17 4.10 14.87
N LEU A 85 -11.42 5.18 14.99
CA LEU A 85 -10.90 5.91 13.83
C LEU A 85 -9.79 5.15 13.12
N THR A 86 -9.08 4.30 13.86
CA THR A 86 -8.14 3.34 13.30
C THR A 86 -8.83 1.98 13.28
N ASP A 87 -8.87 1.36 12.11
CA ASP A 87 -9.45 0.04 11.91
C ASP A 87 -8.59 -0.69 10.87
N GLU A 88 -7.66 -1.50 11.36
CA GLU A 88 -6.74 -2.24 10.51
C GLU A 88 -7.45 -3.20 9.56
N ASP A 89 -8.55 -3.81 9.99
CA ASP A 89 -9.30 -4.76 9.16
C ASP A 89 -9.92 -4.06 7.96
N LYS A 90 -10.19 -2.77 8.08
CA LYS A 90 -10.68 -1.95 6.97
C LYS A 90 -9.57 -1.17 6.27
N GLY A 91 -8.31 -1.40 6.66
CA GLY A 91 -7.18 -0.70 6.07
C GLY A 91 -7.06 0.77 6.46
N GLN A 92 -7.61 1.17 7.60
CA GLN A 92 -7.68 2.57 7.98
C GLN A 92 -6.83 2.90 9.21
N LEU A 93 -5.98 3.92 9.09
CA LEU A 93 -5.16 4.43 10.19
C LEU A 93 -5.44 5.91 10.40
N ARG A 94 -5.74 6.28 11.64
CA ARG A 94 -5.87 7.66 12.06
C ARG A 94 -4.59 8.07 12.80
N PHE A 95 -3.93 9.13 12.33
CA PHE A 95 -2.70 9.59 12.98
C PHE A 95 -2.99 10.44 14.22
N LYS A 96 -2.10 10.36 15.19
CA LYS A 96 -2.16 11.22 16.37
C LYS A 96 -1.87 12.66 16.00
N ASP A 97 -2.36 13.59 16.84
CA ASP A 97 -2.04 15.00 16.68
C ASP A 97 -0.53 15.19 16.73
N GLY A 98 -0.03 16.10 15.91
CA GLY A 98 1.39 16.43 15.83
C GLY A 98 2.19 15.61 14.85
N VAL A 99 1.65 14.54 14.30
CA VAL A 99 2.36 13.70 13.32
C VAL A 99 2.26 14.34 11.94
N THR A 100 3.39 14.78 11.40
CA THR A 100 3.46 15.43 10.09
C THR A 100 4.01 14.52 9.01
N GLN A 101 4.74 13.49 9.40
CA GLN A 101 5.30 12.47 8.49
C GLN A 101 5.22 11.11 9.17
N SER A 102 5.00 10.08 8.39
CA SER A 102 5.00 8.70 8.89
C SER A 102 5.33 7.75 7.76
N GLN A 103 5.38 6.47 8.06
CA GLN A 103 5.58 5.45 7.04
C GLN A 103 4.71 4.24 7.36
N VAL A 104 4.28 3.59 6.29
CA VAL A 104 3.46 2.39 6.37
C VAL A 104 4.03 1.37 5.40
N ILE A 105 4.18 0.14 5.87
CA ILE A 105 4.50 -0.99 5.00
C ILE A 105 3.20 -1.72 4.72
N VAL A 106 2.90 -1.92 3.45
CA VAL A 106 1.72 -2.66 3.01
C VAL A 106 2.21 -3.98 2.42
N ARG A 107 1.77 -5.10 3.01
CA ARG A 107 1.98 -6.43 2.44
C ARG A 107 0.69 -6.88 1.80
N ALA A 108 0.79 -7.43 0.60
CA ALA A 108 -0.36 -7.97 -0.10
C ALA A 108 -0.01 -9.34 -0.66
N THR A 109 -0.81 -10.34 -0.32
CA THR A 109 -0.64 -11.71 -0.81
C THR A 109 -1.75 -12.02 -1.79
N ILE A 110 -1.40 -12.62 -2.92
CA ILE A 110 -2.39 -13.04 -3.92
C ILE A 110 -3.10 -14.28 -3.39
N GLU A 111 -4.39 -14.17 -3.12
CA GLU A 111 -5.22 -15.29 -2.68
C GLU A 111 -6.02 -15.90 -3.82
N HIS A 112 -6.51 -15.06 -4.71
CA HIS A 112 -7.27 -15.45 -5.87
C HIS A 112 -6.77 -14.69 -7.08
N VAL A 113 -6.89 -15.30 -8.25
CA VAL A 113 -6.51 -14.66 -9.50
C VAL A 113 -7.76 -14.11 -10.18
N ASP A 114 -7.71 -12.84 -10.56
CA ASP A 114 -8.80 -12.20 -11.27
C ASP A 114 -8.93 -12.76 -12.70
N GLU A 115 -10.15 -12.86 -13.21
CA GLU A 115 -10.42 -13.30 -14.58
C GLU A 115 -9.68 -12.47 -15.61
N ASN A 116 -9.60 -11.17 -15.39
CA ASN A 116 -8.91 -10.25 -16.29
C ASN A 116 -7.41 -10.18 -16.02
N GLY A 117 -6.95 -10.80 -14.95
CA GLY A 117 -5.54 -10.82 -14.60
C GLY A 117 -5.02 -9.54 -13.93
N ASP A 118 -5.89 -8.58 -13.63
CA ASP A 118 -5.48 -7.30 -13.05
C ASP A 118 -6.12 -7.11 -11.67
N VAL A 119 -5.29 -6.83 -10.68
CA VAL A 119 -5.74 -6.46 -9.34
C VAL A 119 -4.97 -5.22 -8.91
N LYS A 120 -5.45 -4.50 -7.92
CA LYS A 120 -4.80 -3.25 -7.51
C LYS A 120 -4.89 -2.98 -6.02
N LEU A 121 -3.91 -2.21 -5.56
CA LEU A 121 -3.86 -1.61 -4.24
C LEU A 121 -4.04 -0.11 -4.43
N GLU A 122 -4.99 0.48 -3.71
CA GLU A 122 -5.25 1.92 -3.76
C GLU A 122 -4.96 2.52 -2.39
N PHE A 123 -4.18 3.58 -2.37
CA PHE A 123 -3.79 4.27 -1.14
C PHE A 123 -4.36 5.68 -1.14
N TYR A 124 -4.93 6.09 0.00
CA TYR A 124 -5.50 7.41 0.19
C TYR A 124 -4.89 8.04 1.45
N LEU A 125 -4.60 9.32 1.37
CA LEU A 125 -4.04 10.06 2.49
C LEU A 125 -4.68 11.43 2.60
N SER A 126 -5.15 11.77 3.79
CA SER A 126 -5.63 13.12 4.07
C SER A 126 -4.75 13.77 5.13
N SER A 127 -4.71 15.08 5.11
CA SER A 127 -4.05 15.90 6.12
C SER A 127 -5.07 16.84 6.77
N LYS A 128 -4.64 17.59 7.78
CA LYS A 128 -5.51 18.57 8.43
C LYS A 128 -5.59 19.89 7.66
N ALA A 129 -4.84 20.04 6.57
CA ALA A 129 -4.94 21.19 5.70
C ALA A 129 -6.26 21.19 4.93
N GLU A 130 -6.75 22.35 4.55
CA GLU A 130 -7.93 22.49 3.68
C GLU A 130 -7.50 22.29 2.22
N CYS A 131 -7.45 21.03 1.81
CA CYS A 131 -7.01 20.66 0.47
C CYS A 131 -7.54 19.26 0.15
N GLU A 132 -7.41 18.86 -1.10
CA GLU A 132 -7.71 17.48 -1.50
C GLU A 132 -6.65 16.54 -0.95
N GLY A 133 -7.07 15.33 -0.59
CA GLY A 133 -6.16 14.27 -0.19
C GLY A 133 -5.34 13.76 -1.37
N ALA A 134 -4.38 12.90 -1.06
CA ALA A 134 -3.55 12.24 -2.05
C ALA A 134 -4.08 10.83 -2.33
N GLU A 135 -3.80 10.35 -3.52
CA GLU A 135 -4.15 9.01 -3.96
C GLU A 135 -3.01 8.42 -4.78
N GLU A 136 -2.66 7.18 -4.52
CA GLU A 136 -1.70 6.42 -5.32
C GLU A 136 -2.22 5.00 -5.53
N VAL A 137 -1.85 4.40 -6.66
CA VAL A 137 -2.31 3.06 -7.03
C VAL A 137 -1.12 2.21 -7.47
N ILE A 138 -1.11 0.96 -7.02
CA ILE A 138 -0.19 -0.05 -7.55
C ILE A 138 -1.04 -1.10 -8.28
N GLY A 139 -0.84 -1.23 -9.59
CA GLY A 139 -1.47 -2.25 -10.39
C GLY A 139 -0.63 -3.53 -10.38
N LEU A 140 -1.27 -4.66 -10.21
CA LEU A 140 -0.62 -5.98 -10.19
C LEU A 140 -1.27 -6.87 -11.24
N LYS A 141 -0.44 -7.58 -12.01
CA LYS A 141 -0.92 -8.57 -12.97
C LYS A 141 -0.83 -9.94 -12.33
N THR A 142 -1.86 -10.74 -12.51
CA THR A 142 -1.93 -12.08 -11.94
C THR A 142 -2.23 -13.11 -13.01
N THR A 143 -1.87 -14.36 -12.74
CA THR A 143 -2.13 -15.46 -13.66
C THR A 143 -2.33 -16.76 -12.90
N ASN A 144 -3.14 -17.65 -13.47
CA ASN A 144 -3.28 -19.02 -13.01
C ASN A 144 -2.28 -19.97 -13.65
N GLU A 145 -1.51 -19.50 -14.63
CA GLU A 145 -0.59 -20.37 -15.33
C GLU A 145 0.46 -20.95 -14.39
N LYS A 146 0.59 -22.27 -14.46
CA LYS A 146 1.64 -22.97 -13.73
C LYS A 146 2.85 -23.06 -14.62
N GLU A 147 4.00 -22.76 -14.05
CA GLU A 147 5.24 -22.97 -14.76
C GLU A 147 5.61 -24.45 -14.75
N ASN A 148 6.09 -24.89 -15.86
CA ASN A 148 6.57 -26.24 -16.03
C ASN A 148 8.08 -26.31 -15.82
#